data_058d7441f6a840e63e4a059044884bd4
#
_entry.id   058d7441f6a840e63e4a059044884bd4
#
_cell.length_a   1.000
_cell.length_b   1.000
_cell.length_c   1.000
_cell.angle_alpha   90.00
_cell.angle_beta   90.00
_cell.angle_gamma   90.00
#
_symmetry.space_group_name_H-M   'P 1'
#
loop_
_entity.id
_entity.type
_entity.pdbx_description
1 polymer ?
#
loop_
_entity_poly.entity_id
_entity_poly.type
_entity_poly.pdbx_seq_one_letter_code
_entity_poly.pdbx_strand_id
1 'polypeptide(L)'
;MDKALLDTDIFSEILKGIDQTVIQRALAYRVTYSRYTTSAITVLEIVKGLHKVGREHALQRFLVAMSTVELLTPDLDSAELAGRIYADLERTGQPIGRADPIIAAIALRQGLVLVTGNLRHYRRIQSLGYALVLEGWREPAGR
;
A
#
# COMPACT_ATOMS: atom_id res chain seq x y z
N MET A 1 -6.54 16.00 5.35
CA MET A 1 -5.96 14.83 4.66
C MET A 1 -4.90 14.21 5.55
N ASP A 2 -5.06 12.95 5.83
CA ASP A 2 -4.16 12.25 6.73
C ASP A 2 -2.98 11.62 6.00
N LYS A 3 -1.86 11.46 6.70
CA LYS A 3 -0.70 10.79 6.13
C LYS A 3 -1.06 9.34 5.81
N ALA A 4 -0.61 8.85 4.67
CA ALA A 4 -1.06 7.58 4.12
C ALA A 4 0.09 6.68 3.68
N LEU A 5 -0.11 5.37 3.84
CA LEU A 5 0.71 4.33 3.23
C LEU A 5 0.02 3.92 1.92
N LEU A 6 0.72 4.04 0.80
CA LEU A 6 0.19 3.64 -0.50
C LEU A 6 0.43 2.15 -0.74
N ASP A 7 -0.64 1.43 -1.02
CA ASP A 7 -0.54 0.02 -1.41
C ASP A 7 0.02 -0.11 -2.82
N THR A 8 0.50 -1.28 -3.17
CA THR A 8 1.17 -1.58 -4.43
C THR A 8 0.34 -1.20 -5.65
N ASP A 9 -0.95 -1.53 -5.65
CA ASP A 9 -1.84 -1.26 -6.79
C ASP A 9 -2.00 0.24 -7.05
N ILE A 10 -2.17 1.03 -6.00
CA ILE A 10 -2.30 2.49 -6.14
C ILE A 10 -0.97 3.12 -6.54
N PHE A 11 0.14 2.69 -5.93
CA PHE A 11 1.46 3.21 -6.30
C PHE A 11 1.75 2.90 -7.77
N SER A 12 1.43 1.69 -8.23
CA SER A 12 1.58 1.31 -9.64
C SER A 12 0.73 2.19 -10.57
N GLU A 13 -0.49 2.53 -10.18
CA GLU A 13 -1.35 3.42 -10.99
C GLU A 13 -0.77 4.83 -11.08
N ILE A 14 -0.18 5.34 -9.99
CA ILE A 14 0.50 6.63 -10.02
C ILE A 14 1.67 6.61 -11.01
N LEU A 15 2.46 5.54 -11.01
CA LEU A 15 3.59 5.38 -11.93
C LEU A 15 3.13 5.30 -13.37
N LYS A 16 2.02 4.63 -13.66
CA LYS A 16 1.46 4.52 -15.01
C LYS A 16 0.89 5.84 -15.52
N GLY A 17 0.34 6.66 -14.61
CA GLY A 17 -0.18 7.98 -14.96
C GLY A 17 -1.41 7.95 -15.84
N ILE A 18 -2.25 6.92 -15.77
CA ILE A 18 -3.41 6.74 -16.68
C ILE A 18 -4.72 7.15 -16.00
N ASP A 19 -4.96 6.68 -14.76
CA ASP A 19 -6.20 6.97 -14.04
C ASP A 19 -6.18 8.41 -13.51
N GLN A 20 -7.02 9.26 -14.09
CA GLN A 20 -7.04 10.68 -13.77
C GLN A 20 -7.46 10.95 -12.32
N THR A 21 -8.38 10.16 -11.78
CA THR A 21 -8.82 10.33 -10.39
C THR A 21 -7.70 10.01 -9.42
N VAL A 22 -6.98 8.93 -9.65
CA VAL A 22 -5.81 8.58 -8.83
C VAL A 22 -4.74 9.65 -8.92
N ILE A 23 -4.46 10.15 -10.14
CA ILE A 23 -3.44 11.19 -10.36
C ILE A 23 -3.82 12.46 -9.58
N GLN A 24 -5.06 12.90 -9.67
CA GLN A 24 -5.52 14.11 -8.97
C GLN A 24 -5.40 13.96 -7.45
N ARG A 25 -5.81 12.79 -6.91
CA ARG A 25 -5.68 12.51 -5.48
C ARG A 25 -4.21 12.47 -5.06
N ALA A 26 -3.35 11.87 -5.87
CA ALA A 26 -1.91 11.78 -5.62
C ALA A 26 -1.24 13.15 -5.61
N LEU A 27 -1.58 14.01 -6.57
CA LEU A 27 -1.04 15.37 -6.60
C LEU A 27 -1.48 16.19 -5.38
N ALA A 28 -2.75 16.09 -4.99
CA ALA A 28 -3.25 16.76 -3.80
C ALA A 28 -2.52 16.28 -2.54
N TYR A 29 -2.24 14.98 -2.45
CA TYR A 29 -1.48 14.42 -1.33
C TYR A 29 -0.06 15.00 -1.26
N ARG A 30 0.62 15.12 -2.40
CA ARG A 30 1.99 15.65 -2.44
C ARG A 30 2.07 17.12 -2.10
N VAL A 31 1.02 17.89 -2.34
CA VAL A 31 0.95 19.28 -1.90
C VAL A 31 1.04 19.37 -0.37
N THR A 32 0.40 18.44 0.33
CA THR A 32 0.39 18.41 1.80
C THR A 32 1.64 17.76 2.39
N TYR A 33 2.08 16.62 1.85
CA TYR A 33 3.12 15.79 2.47
C TYR A 33 4.46 15.76 1.74
N SER A 34 4.59 16.43 0.61
CA SER A 34 5.80 16.58 -0.20
C SER A 34 6.25 15.30 -0.89
N ARG A 35 6.10 14.14 -0.29
CA ARG A 35 6.51 12.84 -0.86
C ARG A 35 5.51 11.76 -0.49
N TYR A 36 5.48 10.72 -1.30
CA TYR A 36 4.68 9.53 -1.01
C TYR A 36 5.37 8.66 0.03
N THR A 37 4.56 7.89 0.75
CA THR A 37 5.04 6.85 1.67
C THR A 37 4.51 5.50 1.18
N THR A 38 5.39 4.53 1.03
CA THR A 38 5.00 3.16 0.70
C THR A 38 5.88 2.18 1.48
N SER A 39 5.64 0.89 1.31
CA SER A 39 6.40 -0.14 2.02
C SER A 39 7.47 -0.77 1.12
N ALA A 40 8.49 -1.35 1.73
CA ALA A 40 9.47 -2.16 1.02
C ALA A 40 8.82 -3.37 0.33
N ILE A 41 7.68 -3.84 0.84
CA ILE A 41 6.91 -4.92 0.21
C ILE A 41 6.39 -4.48 -1.16
N THR A 42 5.93 -3.23 -1.29
CA THR A 42 5.52 -2.66 -2.57
C THR A 42 6.68 -2.65 -3.57
N VAL A 43 7.89 -2.29 -3.12
CA VAL A 43 9.08 -2.34 -3.98
C VAL A 43 9.31 -3.76 -4.49
N LEU A 44 9.27 -4.75 -3.60
CA LEU A 44 9.42 -6.16 -3.98
C LEU A 44 8.41 -6.57 -5.04
N GLU A 45 7.14 -6.23 -4.85
CA GLU A 45 6.08 -6.61 -5.76
C GLU A 45 6.22 -5.96 -7.14
N ILE A 46 6.59 -4.68 -7.18
CA ILE A 46 6.77 -3.96 -8.44
C ILE A 46 8.00 -4.47 -9.19
N VAL A 47 9.12 -4.68 -8.50
CA VAL A 47 10.33 -5.27 -9.09
C VAL A 47 10.02 -6.64 -9.66
N LYS A 48 9.34 -7.48 -8.88
CA LYS A 48 8.95 -8.81 -9.31
C LYS A 48 8.13 -8.75 -10.61
N GLY A 49 7.14 -7.87 -10.65
CA GLY A 49 6.26 -7.75 -11.83
C GLY A 49 6.99 -7.25 -13.06
N LEU A 50 7.83 -6.23 -12.92
CA LEU A 50 8.57 -5.66 -14.05
C LEU A 50 9.65 -6.62 -14.56
N HIS A 51 10.36 -7.27 -13.67
CA HIS A 51 11.40 -8.24 -14.05
C HIS A 51 10.78 -9.46 -14.76
N LYS A 52 9.65 -9.95 -14.25
CA LYS A 52 8.95 -11.10 -14.83
C LYS A 52 8.60 -10.91 -16.30
N VAL A 53 8.23 -9.70 -16.70
CA VAL A 53 7.87 -9.39 -18.09
C VAL A 53 9.02 -8.73 -18.88
N GLY A 54 10.22 -8.70 -18.31
CA GLY A 54 11.41 -8.22 -19.01
C GLY A 54 11.50 -6.70 -19.18
N ARG A 55 10.80 -5.92 -18.38
CA ARG A 55 10.77 -4.46 -18.50
C ARG A 55 11.89 -3.82 -17.65
N GLU A 56 13.14 -4.11 -17.97
CA GLU A 56 14.29 -3.66 -17.17
C GLU A 56 14.46 -2.13 -17.15
N HIS A 57 14.20 -1.43 -18.25
CA HIS A 57 14.27 0.04 -18.26
C HIS A 57 13.24 0.67 -17.32
N ALA A 58 12.01 0.15 -17.35
CA ALA A 58 10.96 0.61 -16.44
C ALA A 58 11.34 0.32 -14.98
N LEU A 59 11.96 -0.85 -14.72
CA LEU A 59 12.44 -1.23 -13.41
C LEU A 59 13.51 -0.25 -12.90
N GLN A 60 14.48 0.10 -13.73
CA GLN A 60 15.53 1.05 -13.36
C GLN A 60 14.94 2.44 -13.08
N ARG A 61 13.99 2.92 -13.91
CA ARG A 61 13.32 4.19 -13.65
C ARG A 61 12.56 4.17 -12.33
N PHE A 62 11.90 3.05 -12.03
CA PHE A 62 11.20 2.88 -10.76
C PHE A 62 12.17 2.99 -9.58
N LEU A 63 13.30 2.30 -9.62
CA LEU A 63 14.30 2.33 -8.54
C LEU A 63 14.85 3.74 -8.32
N VAL A 64 15.09 4.48 -9.40
CA VAL A 64 15.55 5.88 -9.29
C VAL A 64 14.46 6.72 -8.62
N ALA A 65 13.20 6.53 -8.97
CA ALA A 65 12.09 7.26 -8.37
C ALA A 65 11.94 7.00 -6.86
N MET A 66 12.39 5.84 -6.37
CA MET A 66 12.32 5.50 -4.95
C MET A 66 13.17 6.42 -4.06
N SER A 67 14.16 7.13 -4.63
CA SER A 67 14.97 8.08 -3.86
C SER A 67 14.15 9.26 -3.29
N THR A 68 12.98 9.53 -3.87
CA THR A 68 12.09 10.62 -3.43
C THR A 68 10.91 10.12 -2.60
N VAL A 69 10.85 8.82 -2.29
CA VAL A 69 9.73 8.18 -1.59
C VAL A 69 10.18 7.79 -0.19
N GLU A 70 9.31 7.98 0.78
CA GLU A 70 9.53 7.45 2.12
C GLU A 70 9.20 5.95 2.11
N LEU A 71 10.21 5.10 2.36
CA LEU A 71 10.03 3.66 2.40
C LEU A 71 9.97 3.17 3.84
N LEU A 72 8.92 2.44 4.18
CA LEU A 72 8.77 1.81 5.48
C LEU A 72 9.05 0.31 5.35
N THR A 73 9.81 -0.21 6.31
CA THR A 73 10.12 -1.63 6.37
C THR A 73 9.41 -2.26 7.56
N PRO A 74 9.00 -3.53 7.48
CA PRO A 74 8.42 -4.21 8.63
C PRO A 74 9.51 -4.44 9.70
N ASP A 75 9.26 -3.93 10.90
CA ASP A 75 10.10 -4.17 12.07
C ASP A 75 9.57 -5.38 12.88
N LEU A 76 10.14 -5.61 14.05
CA LEU A 76 9.70 -6.71 14.92
C LEU A 76 8.22 -6.58 15.28
N ASP A 77 7.79 -5.39 15.68
CA ASP A 77 6.39 -5.17 16.09
C ASP A 77 5.43 -5.37 14.91
N SER A 78 5.80 -4.90 13.72
CA SER A 78 4.99 -5.11 12.51
C SER A 78 4.94 -6.59 12.14
N ALA A 79 6.04 -7.30 12.27
CA ALA A 79 6.10 -8.73 11.98
C ALA A 79 5.21 -9.53 12.94
N GLU A 80 5.25 -9.20 14.24
CA GLU A 80 4.38 -9.83 15.23
C GLU A 80 2.91 -9.59 14.89
N LEU A 81 2.55 -8.33 14.65
CA LEU A 81 1.17 -7.97 14.32
C LEU A 81 0.70 -8.65 13.03
N ALA A 82 1.54 -8.67 12.00
CA ALA A 82 1.22 -9.35 10.74
C ALA A 82 0.97 -10.84 10.95
N GLY A 83 1.79 -11.50 11.77
CA GLY A 83 1.61 -12.90 12.10
C GLY A 83 0.27 -13.18 12.79
N ARG A 84 -0.14 -12.30 13.69
CA ARG A 84 -1.46 -12.41 14.35
C ARG A 84 -2.60 -12.23 13.35
N ILE A 85 -2.49 -11.24 12.46
CA ILE A 85 -3.50 -11.00 11.43
C ILE A 85 -3.61 -12.21 10.49
N TYR A 86 -2.48 -12.77 10.04
CA TYR A 86 -2.49 -13.98 9.21
C TYR A 86 -3.23 -15.13 9.90
N ALA A 87 -2.90 -15.38 11.17
CA ALA A 87 -3.52 -16.47 11.93
C ALA A 87 -5.02 -16.26 12.10
N ASP A 88 -5.45 -15.04 12.40
CA ASP A 88 -6.86 -14.72 12.57
C ASP A 88 -7.64 -14.88 11.26
N LEU A 89 -7.06 -14.47 10.15
CA LEU A 89 -7.68 -14.66 8.83
C LEU A 89 -7.80 -16.14 8.48
N GLU A 90 -6.77 -16.93 8.73
CA GLU A 90 -6.79 -18.38 8.48
C GLU A 90 -7.83 -19.08 9.34
N ARG A 91 -7.88 -18.77 10.64
CA ARG A 91 -8.85 -19.39 11.57
C ARG A 91 -10.29 -19.08 11.19
N THR A 92 -10.55 -17.92 10.62
CA THR A 92 -11.90 -17.51 10.23
C THR A 92 -12.23 -17.84 8.78
N GLY A 93 -11.35 -18.57 8.09
CA GLY A 93 -11.56 -18.97 6.70
C GLY A 93 -11.53 -17.82 5.71
N GLN A 94 -10.80 -16.75 6.03
CA GLN A 94 -10.74 -15.54 5.21
C GLN A 94 -9.31 -15.23 4.74
N PRO A 95 -8.59 -16.17 4.08
CA PRO A 95 -7.24 -15.86 3.61
C PRO A 95 -7.29 -14.73 2.58
N ILE A 96 -6.28 -13.87 2.65
CA ILE A 96 -6.07 -12.80 1.66
C ILE A 96 -4.64 -12.88 1.14
N GLY A 97 -4.29 -12.04 0.16
CA GLY A 97 -2.97 -12.07 -0.47
C GLY A 97 -1.83 -12.05 0.54
N ARG A 98 -0.71 -12.67 0.19
CA ARG A 98 0.43 -12.88 1.11
C ARG A 98 0.99 -11.61 1.71
N ALA A 99 1.03 -10.52 0.94
CA ALA A 99 1.63 -9.28 1.38
C ALA A 99 0.66 -8.40 2.18
N ASP A 100 -0.64 -8.57 1.99
CA ASP A 100 -1.63 -7.66 2.55
C ASP A 100 -1.57 -7.54 4.08
N PRO A 101 -1.47 -8.64 4.85
CA PRO A 101 -1.34 -8.50 6.29
C PRO A 101 -0.07 -7.78 6.75
N ILE A 102 1.03 -7.90 6.00
CA ILE A 102 2.28 -7.20 6.33
C ILE A 102 2.09 -5.70 6.10
N ILE A 103 1.51 -5.32 4.98
CA ILE A 103 1.24 -3.93 4.64
C ILE A 103 0.26 -3.31 5.65
N ALA A 104 -0.80 -4.04 5.98
CA ALA A 104 -1.76 -3.62 7.00
C ALA A 104 -1.09 -3.40 8.36
N ALA A 105 -0.20 -4.31 8.76
CA ALA A 105 0.52 -4.20 10.03
C ALA A 105 1.41 -2.96 10.07
N ILE A 106 2.10 -2.64 8.97
CA ILE A 106 2.92 -1.43 8.88
C ILE A 106 2.03 -0.19 9.06
N ALA A 107 0.90 -0.13 8.35
CA ALA A 107 -0.04 0.99 8.46
C ALA A 107 -0.56 1.14 9.89
N LEU A 108 -0.98 0.05 10.51
CA LEU A 108 -1.48 0.04 11.89
C LEU A 108 -0.42 0.53 12.88
N ARG A 109 0.79 0.02 12.77
CA ARG A 109 1.88 0.38 13.71
C ARG A 109 2.32 1.82 13.54
N GLN A 110 2.28 2.35 12.34
CA GLN A 110 2.69 3.73 12.06
C GLN A 110 1.54 4.74 12.16
N GLY A 111 0.32 4.29 12.43
CA GLY A 111 -0.83 5.17 12.51
C GLY A 111 -1.20 5.82 11.19
N LEU A 112 -1.01 5.11 10.08
CA LEU A 112 -1.24 5.64 8.74
C LEU A 112 -2.56 5.12 8.16
N VAL A 113 -3.20 5.96 7.35
CA VAL A 113 -4.29 5.52 6.48
C VAL A 113 -3.69 4.62 5.41
N LEU A 114 -4.31 3.50 5.12
CA LEU A 114 -3.90 2.64 4.01
C LEU A 114 -4.72 2.99 2.77
N VAL A 115 -4.05 3.50 1.75
CA VAL A 115 -4.68 3.80 0.46
C VAL A 115 -4.51 2.62 -0.47
N THR A 116 -5.62 2.02 -0.87
CA THR A 116 -5.63 0.77 -1.64
C THR A 116 -6.80 0.72 -2.61
N GLY A 117 -6.63 -0.04 -3.69
CA GLY A 117 -7.73 -0.42 -4.57
C GLY A 117 -8.39 -1.74 -4.15
N ASN A 118 -7.76 -2.49 -3.23
CA ASN A 118 -8.26 -3.77 -2.72
C ASN A 118 -9.02 -3.60 -1.40
N LEU A 119 -9.91 -2.63 -1.34
CA LEU A 119 -10.68 -2.33 -0.13
C LEU A 119 -11.36 -3.57 0.45
N ARG A 120 -11.91 -4.41 -0.42
CA ARG A 120 -12.61 -5.63 -0.02
C ARG A 120 -11.72 -6.57 0.80
N HIS A 121 -10.48 -6.76 0.40
CA HIS A 121 -9.52 -7.62 1.11
C HIS A 121 -9.19 -7.06 2.50
N TYR A 122 -8.88 -5.78 2.56
CA TYR A 122 -8.49 -5.16 3.82
C TYR A 122 -9.66 -4.99 4.80
N ARG A 123 -10.90 -4.89 4.30
CA ARG A 123 -12.08 -4.89 5.16
C ARG A 123 -12.22 -6.18 5.97
N ARG A 124 -11.69 -7.29 5.48
CA ARG A 124 -11.65 -8.53 6.25
C ARG A 124 -10.80 -8.37 7.52
N ILE A 125 -9.71 -7.64 7.41
CA ILE A 125 -8.85 -7.32 8.56
C ILE A 125 -9.60 -6.43 9.55
N GLN A 126 -10.28 -5.40 9.06
CA GLN A 126 -11.12 -4.54 9.91
C GLN A 126 -12.19 -5.35 10.63
N SER A 127 -12.81 -6.31 9.97
CA SER A 127 -13.87 -7.13 10.54
C SER A 127 -13.40 -7.99 11.72
N LEU A 128 -12.11 -8.23 11.83
CA LEU A 128 -11.50 -8.97 12.94
C LEU A 128 -11.23 -8.09 14.16
N GLY A 129 -11.52 -6.80 14.08
CA GLY A 129 -11.35 -5.86 15.18
C GLY A 129 -10.08 -5.01 15.13
N TYR A 130 -9.25 -5.15 14.10
CA TYR A 130 -8.08 -4.30 13.93
C TYR A 130 -8.51 -2.90 13.44
N ALA A 131 -7.97 -1.86 14.06
CA ALA A 131 -8.37 -0.47 13.79
C ALA A 131 -7.66 0.09 12.54
N LEU A 132 -7.75 -0.62 11.43
CA LEU A 132 -7.18 -0.22 10.16
C LEU A 132 -8.05 0.82 9.50
N VAL A 133 -7.47 1.94 9.07
CA VAL A 133 -8.19 3.00 8.35
C VAL A 133 -7.88 2.89 6.87
N LEU A 134 -8.92 2.76 6.06
CA LEU A 134 -8.80 2.54 4.62
C LEU A 134 -9.31 3.74 3.83
N GLU A 135 -8.69 4.00 2.69
CA GLU A 135 -9.13 5.02 1.74
C GLU A 135 -8.88 4.52 0.31
N GLY A 136 -9.80 4.82 -0.60
CA GLY A 136 -9.65 4.52 -2.02
C GLY A 136 -9.42 5.78 -2.81
N TRP A 137 -8.45 5.76 -3.73
CA TRP A 137 -8.15 6.89 -4.60
C TRP A 137 -8.69 6.74 -6.03
N ARG A 138 -9.32 5.60 -6.33
CA ARG A 138 -9.98 5.40 -7.62
C ARG A 138 -11.30 6.13 -7.72
N GLU A 139 -11.83 6.60 -6.59
CA GLU A 139 -13.05 7.38 -6.52
C GLU A 139 -12.71 8.85 -6.29
N PRO A 140 -13.53 9.80 -6.77
CA PRO A 140 -13.32 11.20 -6.48
C PRO A 140 -13.22 11.48 -4.98
N ALA A 141 -12.52 12.56 -4.62
CA ALA A 141 -12.42 12.99 -3.23
C ALA A 141 -13.82 13.13 -2.62
N GLY A 142 -13.95 12.69 -1.37
CA GLY A 142 -15.23 12.69 -0.67
C GLY A 142 -15.90 14.04 -0.60
N ARG A 143 -17.20 14.00 -0.50
CA ARG A 143 -18.06 15.18 -0.41
C ARG A 143 -18.19 15.67 1.01
#